data_4a2abb88b0b1f049845ff5272ec3d6bc
#
_entry.id   4a2abb88b0b1f049845ff5272ec3d6bc
#
_cell.length_a   1.000
_cell.length_b   1.000
_cell.length_c   1.000
_cell.angle_alpha   90.00
_cell.angle_beta   90.00
_cell.angle_gamma   90.00
#
_symmetry.space_group_name_H-M   'P 1'
#
loop_
_entity.id
_entity.type
_entity.pdbx_description
1 polymer ?
#
loop_
_entity_poly.entity_id
_entity_poly.type
_entity_poly.pdbx_seq_one_letter_code
_entity_poly.pdbx_strand_id
1 'polypeptide(L)'
;LPDASLPVTKATNCLILMMPGEISPTRLEMPCIRCGECARVCPASLLPQQLHLQISNSLWEQSEEYGLSACIECGCCDVVCPSHIPLVEWFRFGKGELQNRANETRASEQARKRFENREARILRLKQERQFLLLVTES
;
A
#
# COMPACT_ATOMS: atom_id res chain seq x y z
N LEU A 1 -8.65 10.36 23.93
CA LEU A 1 -9.86 10.66 23.15
C LEU A 1 -9.47 11.49 21.94
N PRO A 2 -9.97 11.20 20.73
CA PRO A 2 -9.80 12.12 19.63
C PRO A 2 -10.36 13.48 20.03
N ASP A 3 -9.69 14.53 19.62
CA ASP A 3 -10.03 15.90 19.96
C ASP A 3 -11.47 16.19 19.49
N ALA A 4 -12.30 16.70 20.40
CA ALA A 4 -13.69 17.08 20.10
C ALA A 4 -13.79 18.21 19.04
N SER A 5 -12.65 18.79 18.65
CA SER A 5 -12.54 19.81 17.61
C SER A 5 -12.51 19.22 16.18
N LEU A 6 -12.44 17.89 16.02
CA LEU A 6 -12.42 17.27 14.68
C LEU A 6 -13.75 17.56 13.93
N PRO A 7 -13.70 18.16 12.75
CA PRO A 7 -14.90 18.51 12.03
C PRO A 7 -15.58 17.27 11.44
N VAL A 8 -16.90 17.24 11.51
CA VAL A 8 -17.71 16.26 10.76
C VAL A 8 -17.70 16.68 9.29
N THR A 9 -17.18 15.81 8.42
CA THR A 9 -17.11 16.06 6.97
C THR A 9 -18.17 15.25 6.24
N LYS A 10 -18.38 15.55 4.96
CA LYS A 10 -19.32 14.78 4.11
C LYS A 10 -18.95 13.29 3.93
N ALA A 11 -17.72 12.92 4.28
CA ALA A 11 -17.25 11.54 4.26
C ALA A 11 -17.60 10.79 5.56
N THR A 12 -18.08 11.50 6.59
CA THR A 12 -18.52 10.91 7.86
C THR A 12 -19.90 10.33 7.68
N ASN A 13 -20.03 9.01 7.70
CA ASN A 13 -21.31 8.30 7.50
C ASN A 13 -21.95 7.84 8.82
N CYS A 14 -21.21 7.85 9.93
CA CYS A 14 -21.69 7.42 11.23
C CYS A 14 -20.96 8.14 12.36
N LEU A 15 -21.68 8.47 13.42
CA LEU A 15 -21.15 8.92 14.72
C LEU A 15 -21.65 7.95 15.79
N ILE A 16 -20.72 7.29 16.48
CA ILE A 16 -21.03 6.33 17.54
C ILE A 16 -20.72 7.00 18.88
N LEU A 17 -21.76 7.19 19.68
CA LEU A 17 -21.64 7.67 21.06
C LEU A 17 -21.51 6.46 21.97
N MET A 18 -20.38 6.34 22.64
CA MET A 18 -20.13 5.26 23.59
C MET A 18 -20.33 5.76 25.03
N MET A 19 -20.93 4.94 25.86
CA MET A 19 -21.09 5.25 27.30
C MET A 19 -19.76 5.03 28.06
N PRO A 20 -19.55 5.72 29.17
CA PRO A 20 -18.41 5.47 30.04
C PRO A 20 -18.38 3.97 30.44
N GLY A 21 -17.27 3.31 30.17
CA GLY A 21 -17.07 1.88 30.44
C GLY A 21 -17.30 0.92 29.24
N GLU A 22 -17.88 1.40 28.14
CA GLU A 22 -17.99 0.60 26.91
C GLU A 22 -16.67 0.52 26.13
N ILE A 23 -15.81 1.55 26.30
CA ILE A 23 -14.47 1.54 25.69
C ILE A 23 -13.57 0.68 26.58
N SER A 24 -13.22 -0.51 26.10
CA SER A 24 -12.19 -1.31 26.74
C SER A 24 -10.86 -0.55 26.72
N PRO A 25 -10.08 -0.56 27.82
CA PRO A 25 -8.75 0.04 27.81
C PRO A 25 -7.93 -0.56 26.68
N THR A 26 -7.12 0.26 26.00
CA THR A 26 -6.22 -0.20 24.95
C THR A 26 -5.35 -1.32 25.50
N ARG A 27 -5.55 -2.53 24.97
CA ARG A 27 -4.75 -3.68 25.36
C ARG A 27 -3.41 -3.62 24.67
N LEU A 28 -2.36 -4.01 25.38
CA LEU A 28 -1.03 -4.08 24.80
C LEU A 28 -0.96 -5.17 23.74
N GLU A 29 -0.33 -4.88 22.63
CA GLU A 29 -0.03 -5.87 21.60
C GLU A 29 0.95 -6.91 22.16
N MET A 30 0.65 -8.18 21.93
CA MET A 30 1.45 -9.32 22.33
C MET A 30 1.93 -10.10 21.11
N PRO A 31 3.05 -10.83 21.20
CA PRO A 31 3.52 -11.68 20.10
C PRO A 31 2.45 -12.66 19.61
N CYS A 32 2.42 -12.92 18.31
CA CYS A 32 1.48 -13.86 17.71
C CYS A 32 1.70 -15.29 18.22
N ILE A 33 0.67 -15.88 18.81
CA ILE A 33 0.69 -17.27 19.32
C ILE A 33 0.32 -18.32 18.26
N ARG A 34 0.09 -17.90 17.03
CA ARG A 34 -0.25 -18.76 15.87
C ARG A 34 -1.49 -19.62 16.07
N CYS A 35 -2.50 -19.13 16.77
CA CYS A 35 -3.75 -19.85 17.04
C CYS A 35 -4.62 -20.10 15.79
N GLY A 36 -4.45 -19.33 14.70
CA GLY A 36 -5.21 -19.48 13.46
C GLY A 36 -6.62 -18.88 13.46
N GLU A 37 -7.10 -18.29 14.57
CA GLU A 37 -8.44 -17.72 14.66
C GLU A 37 -8.69 -16.63 13.59
N CYS A 38 -7.71 -15.80 13.32
CA CYS A 38 -7.80 -14.75 12.29
C CYS A 38 -8.04 -15.32 10.89
N ALA A 39 -7.48 -16.49 10.57
CA ALA A 39 -7.70 -17.16 9.28
C ALA A 39 -9.10 -17.74 9.17
N ARG A 40 -9.63 -18.26 10.27
CA ARG A 40 -10.99 -18.86 10.31
C ARG A 40 -12.10 -17.84 10.03
N VAL A 41 -11.92 -16.60 10.46
CA VAL A 41 -12.94 -15.55 10.33
C VAL A 41 -12.72 -14.68 9.07
N CYS A 42 -11.67 -14.92 8.32
CA CYS A 42 -11.36 -14.10 7.16
C CYS A 42 -12.34 -14.36 6.01
N PRO A 43 -13.18 -13.37 5.59
CA PRO A 43 -14.14 -13.57 4.51
C PRO A 43 -13.47 -13.71 3.13
N ALA A 44 -12.24 -13.22 2.99
CA ALA A 44 -11.43 -13.35 1.78
C ALA A 44 -10.55 -14.61 1.78
N SER A 45 -10.72 -15.51 2.77
CA SER A 45 -9.96 -16.76 2.91
C SER A 45 -8.44 -16.57 2.91
N LEU A 46 -7.96 -15.45 3.42
CA LEU A 46 -6.54 -15.14 3.55
C LEU A 46 -5.95 -15.78 4.82
N LEU A 47 -4.63 -15.71 4.92
CA LEU A 47 -3.86 -16.11 6.11
C LEU A 47 -3.30 -14.87 6.82
N PRO A 48 -4.09 -14.15 7.65
CA PRO A 48 -3.66 -12.88 8.25
C PRO A 48 -2.37 -12.98 9.06
N GLN A 49 -2.13 -14.09 9.77
CA GLN A 49 -0.90 -14.31 10.51
C GLN A 49 0.33 -14.39 9.60
N GLN A 50 0.20 -14.96 8.39
CA GLN A 50 1.29 -15.01 7.43
C GLN A 50 1.53 -13.64 6.80
N LEU A 51 0.47 -12.95 6.40
CA LEU A 51 0.55 -11.59 5.88
C LEU A 51 1.25 -10.65 6.87
N HIS A 52 0.86 -10.71 8.15
CA HIS A 52 1.51 -9.93 9.21
C HIS A 52 3.01 -10.27 9.31
N LEU A 53 3.38 -11.54 9.27
CA LEU A 53 4.78 -11.97 9.31
C LEU A 53 5.57 -11.45 8.11
N GLN A 54 5.01 -11.48 6.91
CA GLN A 54 5.68 -10.97 5.71
C GLN A 54 5.88 -9.46 5.79
N ILE A 55 4.84 -8.73 6.17
CA ILE A 55 4.87 -7.27 6.28
C ILE A 55 5.86 -6.81 7.36
N SER A 56 5.84 -7.43 8.54
CA SER A 56 6.75 -7.09 9.64
C SER A 56 8.23 -7.33 9.28
N ASN A 57 8.51 -8.25 8.36
CA ASN A 57 9.85 -8.51 7.82
C ASN A 57 10.14 -7.76 6.51
N SER A 58 9.27 -6.86 6.07
CA SER A 58 9.41 -6.09 4.83
C SER A 58 9.53 -6.96 3.56
N LEU A 59 8.91 -8.13 3.57
CA LEU A 59 8.89 -9.09 2.46
C LEU A 59 7.69 -8.79 1.53
N TRP A 60 7.79 -7.70 0.78
CA TRP A 60 6.68 -7.09 0.04
C TRP A 60 6.16 -7.97 -1.09
N GLU A 61 7.04 -8.56 -1.90
CA GLU A 61 6.68 -9.45 -3.00
C GLU A 61 5.94 -10.69 -2.46
N GLN A 62 6.42 -11.26 -1.37
CA GLN A 62 5.77 -12.41 -0.73
C GLN A 62 4.41 -12.02 -0.15
N SER A 63 4.28 -10.83 0.45
CA SER A 63 2.99 -10.38 0.98
C SER A 63 1.93 -10.26 -0.12
N GLU A 64 2.33 -9.86 -1.33
CA GLU A 64 1.45 -9.82 -2.50
C GLU A 64 1.09 -11.23 -3.00
N GLU A 65 2.04 -12.15 -3.04
CA GLU A 65 1.80 -13.57 -3.37
C GLU A 65 0.82 -14.23 -2.39
N TYR A 66 0.88 -13.86 -1.10
CA TYR A 66 -0.09 -14.28 -0.09
C TYR A 66 -1.43 -13.54 -0.16
N GLY A 67 -1.61 -12.68 -1.15
CA GLY A 67 -2.87 -12.03 -1.46
C GLY A 67 -3.19 -10.80 -0.61
N LEU A 68 -2.20 -10.01 -0.20
CA LEU A 68 -2.41 -8.79 0.58
C LEU A 68 -3.40 -7.83 -0.11
N SER A 69 -3.32 -7.71 -1.44
CA SER A 69 -4.24 -6.87 -2.24
C SER A 69 -5.70 -7.30 -2.14
N ALA A 70 -5.97 -8.60 -1.91
CA ALA A 70 -7.33 -9.12 -1.78
C ALA A 70 -7.95 -8.85 -0.39
N CYS A 71 -7.18 -8.35 0.57
CA CYS A 71 -7.70 -7.99 1.88
C CYS A 71 -8.68 -6.82 1.77
N ILE A 72 -9.91 -7.01 2.25
CA ILE A 72 -10.97 -5.98 2.24
C ILE A 72 -10.99 -5.10 3.50
N GLU A 73 -10.03 -5.29 4.42
CA GLU A 73 -9.87 -4.49 5.64
C GLU A 73 -11.11 -4.49 6.55
N CYS A 74 -11.82 -5.60 6.60
CA CYS A 74 -13.08 -5.74 7.35
C CYS A 74 -12.90 -5.72 8.88
N GLY A 75 -11.69 -5.94 9.41
CA GLY A 75 -11.42 -5.93 10.85
C GLY A 75 -11.74 -7.22 11.60
N CYS A 76 -12.36 -8.24 10.98
CA CYS A 76 -12.73 -9.48 11.67
C CYS A 76 -11.51 -10.17 12.33
N CYS A 77 -10.35 -10.12 11.70
CA CYS A 77 -9.12 -10.71 12.22
C CYS A 77 -8.61 -9.99 13.48
N ASP A 78 -8.79 -8.67 13.59
CA ASP A 78 -8.39 -7.89 14.77
C ASP A 78 -9.26 -8.25 16.00
N VAL A 79 -10.58 -8.40 15.77
CA VAL A 79 -11.54 -8.68 16.83
C VAL A 79 -11.27 -10.01 17.52
N VAL A 80 -10.90 -11.04 16.75
CA VAL A 80 -10.65 -12.39 17.27
C VAL A 80 -9.22 -12.63 17.73
N CYS A 81 -8.31 -11.66 17.54
CA CYS A 81 -6.91 -11.83 17.87
C CYS A 81 -6.70 -11.82 19.40
N PRO A 82 -6.30 -12.94 20.04
CA PRO A 82 -6.04 -12.96 21.49
C PRO A 82 -4.79 -12.19 21.87
N SER A 83 -3.88 -11.96 20.92
CA SER A 83 -2.68 -11.16 21.08
C SER A 83 -2.89 -9.66 20.79
N HIS A 84 -4.10 -9.25 20.46
CA HIS A 84 -4.46 -7.85 20.18
C HIS A 84 -3.57 -7.16 19.15
N ILE A 85 -3.11 -7.91 18.15
CA ILE A 85 -2.30 -7.37 17.05
C ILE A 85 -3.23 -6.59 16.12
N PRO A 86 -2.92 -5.32 15.78
CA PRO A 86 -3.72 -4.49 14.87
C PRO A 86 -3.46 -4.90 13.40
N LEU A 87 -3.93 -6.08 13.01
CA LEU A 87 -3.64 -6.70 11.72
C LEU A 87 -4.07 -5.82 10.54
N VAL A 88 -5.22 -5.14 10.66
CA VAL A 88 -5.71 -4.26 9.59
C VAL A 88 -4.78 -3.06 9.39
N GLU A 89 -4.24 -2.49 10.46
CA GLU A 89 -3.27 -1.38 10.34
C GLU A 89 -1.99 -1.84 9.64
N TRP A 90 -1.50 -3.03 9.97
CA TRP A 90 -0.37 -3.65 9.28
C TRP A 90 -0.66 -3.87 7.78
N PHE A 91 -1.86 -4.31 7.44
CA PHE A 91 -2.23 -4.54 6.03
C PHE A 91 -2.38 -3.24 5.25
N ARG A 92 -2.93 -2.19 5.85
CA ARG A 92 -2.97 -0.85 5.27
C ARG A 92 -1.58 -0.31 5.01
N PHE A 93 -0.69 -0.45 6.00
CA PHE A 93 0.71 -0.08 5.85
C PHE A 93 1.36 -0.86 4.69
N GLY A 94 1.24 -2.18 4.68
CA GLY A 94 1.81 -3.02 3.63
C GLY A 94 1.28 -2.69 2.22
N LYS A 95 -0.02 -2.45 2.07
CA LYS A 95 -0.60 -1.99 0.80
C LYS A 95 -0.08 -0.62 0.37
N GLY A 96 0.09 0.30 1.33
CA GLY A 96 0.67 1.61 1.09
C GLY A 96 2.09 1.49 0.53
N GLU A 97 2.92 0.64 1.13
CA GLU A 97 4.29 0.39 0.68
C GLU A 97 4.35 -0.23 -0.72
N LEU A 98 3.50 -1.22 -1.00
CA LEU A 98 3.39 -1.81 -2.34
C LEU A 98 3.00 -0.77 -3.39
N GLN A 99 2.03 0.09 -3.06
CA GLN A 99 1.59 1.16 -3.95
C GLN A 99 2.68 2.20 -4.18
N ASN A 100 3.42 2.59 -3.14
CA ASN A 100 4.55 3.52 -3.26
C ASN A 100 5.64 2.96 -4.18
N ARG A 101 6.05 1.72 -3.99
CA ARG A 101 7.02 1.03 -4.85
C ARG A 101 6.57 0.94 -6.30
N ALA A 102 5.30 0.60 -6.53
CA ALA A 102 4.72 0.58 -7.87
C ALA A 102 4.73 1.96 -8.53
N ASN A 103 4.44 3.01 -7.78
CA ASN A 103 4.47 4.39 -8.26
C ASN A 103 5.89 4.85 -8.59
N GLU A 104 6.88 4.53 -7.74
CA GLU A 104 8.30 4.83 -7.97
C GLU A 104 8.82 4.14 -9.24
N THR A 105 8.50 2.85 -9.41
CA THR A 105 8.87 2.10 -10.61
C THR A 105 8.27 2.73 -11.87
N ARG A 106 6.97 3.06 -11.86
CA ARG A 106 6.30 3.74 -12.97
C ARG A 106 6.91 5.10 -13.27
N ALA A 107 7.23 5.88 -12.24
CA ALA A 107 7.86 7.20 -12.40
C ALA A 107 9.25 7.08 -13.03
N SER A 108 10.06 6.12 -12.56
CA SER A 108 11.38 5.81 -13.10
C SER A 108 11.32 5.39 -14.57
N GLU A 109 10.43 4.47 -14.93
CA GLU A 109 10.23 4.03 -16.31
C GLU A 109 9.77 5.17 -17.22
N GLN A 110 8.87 6.01 -16.75
CA GLN A 110 8.43 7.18 -17.50
C GLN A 110 9.56 8.19 -17.70
N ALA A 111 10.38 8.42 -16.68
CA ALA A 111 11.54 9.31 -16.79
C ALA A 111 12.54 8.77 -17.82
N ARG A 112 12.84 7.47 -17.77
CA ARG A 112 13.71 6.80 -18.76
C ARG A 112 13.17 6.96 -20.17
N LYS A 113 11.90 6.64 -20.41
CA LYS A 113 11.27 6.80 -21.74
C LYS A 113 11.31 8.23 -22.25
N ARG A 114 11.09 9.23 -21.37
CA ARG A 114 11.22 10.65 -21.77
C ARG A 114 12.64 11.00 -22.17
N PHE A 115 13.63 10.50 -21.45
CA PHE A 115 15.03 10.72 -21.76
C PHE A 115 15.41 10.09 -23.11
N GLU A 116 15.10 8.81 -23.32
CA GLU A 116 15.35 8.08 -24.57
C GLU A 116 14.70 8.80 -25.78
N ASN A 117 13.44 9.21 -25.64
CA ASN A 117 12.73 9.94 -26.70
C ASN A 117 13.37 11.32 -26.99
N ARG A 118 13.86 12.00 -25.95
CA ARG A 118 14.58 13.28 -26.13
C ARG A 118 15.89 13.07 -26.90
N GLU A 119 16.67 12.06 -26.53
CA GLU A 119 17.93 11.74 -27.21
C GLU A 119 17.70 11.38 -28.68
N ALA A 120 16.73 10.48 -28.93
CA ALA A 120 16.37 10.10 -30.29
C ALA A 120 15.94 11.29 -31.15
N ARG A 121 15.19 12.24 -30.58
CA ARG A 121 14.80 13.48 -31.25
C ARG A 121 16.01 14.35 -31.57
N ILE A 122 16.93 14.54 -30.62
CA ILE A 122 18.13 15.33 -30.81
C ILE A 122 19.02 14.71 -31.89
N LEU A 123 19.19 13.39 -31.86
CA LEU A 123 19.97 12.67 -32.86
C LEU A 123 19.38 12.87 -34.28
N ARG A 124 18.08 12.70 -34.44
CA ARG A 124 17.37 12.91 -35.69
C ARG A 124 17.57 14.35 -36.23
N LEU A 125 17.39 15.35 -35.37
CA LEU A 125 17.61 16.74 -35.75
C LEU A 125 19.07 17.04 -36.20
N LYS A 126 20.04 16.39 -35.54
CA LYS A 126 21.45 16.49 -35.95
C LYS A 126 21.69 15.88 -37.34
N GLN A 127 21.10 14.70 -37.59
CA GLN A 127 21.20 14.02 -38.90
C GLN A 127 20.55 14.85 -40.02
N GLU A 128 19.34 15.37 -39.77
CA GLU A 128 18.64 16.24 -40.73
C GLU A 128 19.46 17.51 -41.06
N ARG A 129 20.04 18.14 -40.03
CA ARG A 129 20.92 19.32 -40.23
C ARG A 129 22.15 18.96 -41.05
N GLN A 130 22.81 17.85 -40.76
CA GLN A 130 23.99 17.40 -41.51
C GLN A 130 23.67 17.10 -42.97
N PHE A 131 22.53 16.45 -43.21
CA PHE A 131 22.05 16.18 -44.55
C PHE A 131 21.79 17.48 -45.35
N LEU A 132 21.12 18.46 -44.74
CA LEU A 132 20.88 19.78 -45.37
C LEU A 132 22.17 20.49 -45.73
N LEU A 133 23.19 20.47 -44.88
CA LEU A 133 24.48 21.09 -45.16
C LEU A 133 25.16 20.44 -46.37
N LEU A 134 25.14 19.13 -46.51
CA LEU A 134 25.71 18.40 -47.65
C LEU A 134 25.00 18.73 -48.96
N VAL A 135 23.70 18.95 -48.93
CA VAL A 135 22.91 19.31 -50.14
C VAL A 135 23.14 20.76 -50.57
N THR A 136 23.48 21.67 -49.64
CA THR A 136 23.71 23.08 -49.95
C THR A 136 25.14 23.36 -50.45
N GLU A 137 26.09 22.43 -50.28
CA GLU A 137 27.48 22.53 -50.76
C GLU A 137 27.68 21.87 -52.15
N SER A 138 26.63 21.27 -52.71
CA SER A 138 26.65 20.65 -54.06
C SER A 138 25.97 21.54 -55.08
#